data_222c9f7d1eaabafa624a012649322513
#
_entry.id   222c9f7d1eaabafa624a012649322513
#
_cell.length_a   1.000
_cell.length_b   1.000
_cell.length_c   1.000
_cell.angle_alpha   90.00
_cell.angle_beta   90.00
_cell.angle_gamma   90.00
#
_symmetry.space_group_name_H-M   'P 1'
#
loop_
_entity.id
_entity.type
_entity.pdbx_description
1 polymer ?
#
loop_
_entity_poly.entity_id
_entity_poly.type
_entity_poly.pdbx_seq_one_letter_code
_entity_poly.pdbx_strand_id
1 'polypeptide(L)'
;MPTHFIVHDKADTVGVVVVEDVQPGKELTGWIMETDETITLKSLDAVPLGHKIALKDTKADETVLKYGHDVGRTVAGIGQGRHVHTHNMKTKRW
;
A
#
# COMPACT_ATOMS: atom_id res chain seq x y z
N MET A 1 9.46 -1.81 17.79
CA MET A 1 9.82 -1.32 16.44
C MET A 1 8.77 -0.34 15.98
N PRO A 2 9.15 0.77 15.35
CA PRO A 2 8.16 1.72 14.87
C PRO A 2 7.35 1.11 13.72
N THR A 3 6.06 1.40 13.69
CA THR A 3 5.19 1.02 12.59
C THR A 3 5.34 2.07 11.49
N HIS A 4 5.66 1.65 10.28
CA HIS A 4 5.85 2.55 9.15
C HIS A 4 4.58 2.68 8.29
N PHE A 5 3.77 1.62 8.23
CA PHE A 5 2.51 1.66 7.51
C PHE A 5 1.46 0.79 8.23
N ILE A 6 0.19 1.07 7.96
CA ILE A 6 -0.94 0.38 8.57
C ILE A 6 -1.78 -0.28 7.48
N VAL A 7 -2.17 -1.53 7.73
CA VAL A 7 -3.09 -2.31 6.90
C VAL A 7 -4.32 -2.59 7.75
N HIS A 8 -5.51 -2.28 7.25
CA HIS A 8 -6.73 -2.49 8.04
C HIS A 8 -7.19 -3.93 8.03
N ASP A 9 -7.35 -4.51 6.84
CA ASP A 9 -7.80 -5.89 6.67
C ASP A 9 -6.70 -6.73 6.03
N LYS A 10 -6.65 -8.00 6.41
CA LYS A 10 -5.65 -8.93 5.86
C LYS A 10 -5.76 -9.07 4.34
N ALA A 11 -6.95 -8.88 3.78
CA ALA A 11 -7.18 -8.96 2.34
C ALA A 11 -6.79 -7.68 1.58
N ASP A 12 -6.43 -6.61 2.27
CA ASP A 12 -6.04 -5.35 1.62
C ASP A 12 -4.80 -5.54 0.76
N THR A 13 -4.78 -4.88 -0.39
CA THR A 13 -3.65 -4.92 -1.32
C THR A 13 -2.72 -3.73 -1.15
N VAL A 14 -3.12 -2.75 -0.35
CA VAL A 14 -2.33 -1.55 -0.04
C VAL A 14 -2.37 -1.26 1.44
N GLY A 15 -1.31 -0.62 1.94
CA GLY A 15 -1.26 -0.05 3.27
C GLY A 15 -1.10 1.46 3.19
N VAL A 16 -1.36 2.14 4.29
CA VAL A 16 -1.20 3.60 4.39
C VAL A 16 0.06 3.90 5.18
N VAL A 17 0.97 4.68 4.58
CA VAL A 17 2.20 5.09 5.24
C VAL A 17 1.88 6.13 6.32
N VAL A 18 2.36 5.88 7.54
CA VAL A 18 2.07 6.71 8.72
C VAL A 18 3.32 7.39 9.27
N VAL A 19 4.43 7.34 8.56
CA VAL A 19 5.68 8.01 8.93
C VAL A 19 6.15 8.88 7.78
N GLU A 20 6.97 9.87 8.09
CA GLU A 20 7.60 10.71 7.07
C GLU A 20 8.87 10.03 6.55
N ASP A 21 9.32 10.48 5.39
CA ASP A 21 10.64 10.16 4.84
C ASP A 21 10.86 8.68 4.49
N VAL A 22 9.82 8.03 3.96
CA VAL A 22 9.97 6.70 3.37
C VAL A 22 10.70 6.84 2.04
N GLN A 23 11.92 6.28 1.97
CA GLN A 23 12.78 6.35 0.81
C GLN A 23 12.93 4.99 0.13
N PRO A 24 13.28 4.96 -1.18
CA PRO A 24 13.53 3.69 -1.86
C PRO A 24 14.63 2.89 -1.17
N GLY A 25 14.42 1.58 -1.06
CA GLY A 25 15.38 0.67 -0.44
C GLY A 25 15.23 0.50 1.06
N LYS A 26 14.34 1.24 1.71
CA LYS A 26 14.11 1.13 3.14
C LYS A 26 13.22 -0.07 3.46
N GLU A 27 13.61 -0.87 4.44
CA GLU A 27 12.75 -1.94 4.96
C GLU A 27 11.74 -1.33 5.92
N LEU A 28 10.47 -1.62 5.67
CA LEU A 28 9.36 -1.06 6.43
C LEU A 28 8.67 -2.16 7.24
N THR A 29 8.17 -1.78 8.42
CA THR A 29 7.33 -2.64 9.26
C THR A 29 5.90 -2.14 9.16
N GLY A 30 4.98 -3.05 8.86
CA GLY A 30 3.56 -2.76 8.77
C GLY A 30 2.78 -3.54 9.81
N TRP A 31 1.66 -2.98 10.23
CA TRP A 31 0.75 -3.59 11.19
C TRP A 31 -0.60 -3.83 10.54
N ILE A 32 -1.04 -5.10 10.55
CA ILE A 32 -2.38 -5.49 10.08
C ILE A 32 -3.31 -5.41 11.28
N MET A 33 -4.20 -4.43 11.29
CA MET A 33 -5.05 -4.15 12.43
C MET A 33 -6.05 -5.26 12.72
N GLU A 34 -6.61 -5.86 11.66
CA GLU A 34 -7.62 -6.91 11.80
C GLU A 34 -7.11 -8.14 12.57
N THR A 35 -5.87 -8.54 12.31
CA THR A 35 -5.29 -9.76 12.88
C THR A 35 -4.22 -9.51 13.91
N ASP A 36 -3.86 -8.25 14.14
CA ASP A 36 -2.75 -7.83 15.00
C ASP A 36 -1.41 -8.46 14.60
N GLU A 37 -1.26 -8.71 13.29
CA GLU A 37 -0.02 -9.26 12.74
C GLU A 37 0.91 -8.16 12.26
N THR A 38 2.20 -8.45 12.26
CA THR A 38 3.25 -7.56 11.75
C THR A 38 3.81 -8.15 10.47
N ILE A 39 3.97 -7.32 9.46
CA ILE A 39 4.59 -7.71 8.19
C ILE A 39 5.72 -6.75 7.86
N THR A 40 6.67 -7.22 7.06
CA THR A 40 7.76 -6.37 6.57
C THR A 40 7.75 -6.33 5.06
N LEU A 41 8.19 -5.20 4.51
CA LEU A 41 8.31 -5.06 3.08
C LEU A 41 9.35 -3.99 2.77
N LYS A 42 10.04 -4.13 1.64
CA LYS A 42 11.02 -3.17 1.18
C LYS A 42 10.37 -2.14 0.26
N SER A 43 10.48 -0.87 0.61
CA SER A 43 9.97 0.20 -0.25
C SER A 43 10.83 0.30 -1.51
N LEU A 44 10.19 0.39 -2.66
CA LEU A 44 10.87 0.61 -3.95
C LEU A 44 10.74 2.06 -4.43
N ASP A 45 9.88 2.82 -3.78
CA ASP A 45 9.64 4.23 -4.11
C ASP A 45 9.69 5.09 -2.84
N ALA A 46 9.86 6.39 -3.02
CA ALA A 46 9.57 7.35 -1.96
C ALA A 46 8.05 7.43 -1.81
N VAL A 47 7.54 7.23 -0.59
CA VAL A 47 6.10 7.25 -0.31
C VAL A 47 5.83 8.30 0.76
N PRO A 48 5.15 9.39 0.42
CA PRO A 48 4.82 10.43 1.39
C PRO A 48 3.85 9.93 2.48
N LEU A 49 3.91 10.58 3.63
CA LEU A 49 2.98 10.35 4.73
C LEU A 49 1.54 10.45 4.24
N GLY A 50 0.71 9.49 4.59
CA GLY A 50 -0.70 9.45 4.19
C GLY A 50 -0.95 8.83 2.82
N HIS A 51 0.08 8.58 2.05
CA HIS A 51 -0.06 7.90 0.75
C HIS A 51 -0.02 6.39 0.94
N LYS A 52 -0.40 5.66 -0.11
CA LYS A 52 -0.51 4.21 -0.07
C LYS A 52 0.73 3.55 -0.63
N ILE A 53 1.05 2.38 -0.08
CA ILE A 53 2.14 1.53 -0.57
C ILE A 53 1.56 0.17 -0.96
N ALA A 54 2.01 -0.38 -2.09
CA ALA A 54 1.54 -1.69 -2.56
C ALA A 54 2.10 -2.81 -1.68
N LEU A 55 1.23 -3.68 -1.21
CA LEU A 55 1.61 -4.82 -0.37
C LEU A 55 1.99 -6.04 -1.18
N LYS A 56 1.57 -6.10 -2.44
CA LYS A 56 1.88 -7.19 -3.37
C LYS A 56 1.93 -6.66 -4.79
N ASP A 57 2.45 -7.47 -5.71
CA ASP A 57 2.42 -7.13 -7.12
C ASP A 57 0.98 -7.15 -7.63
N THR A 58 0.59 -6.13 -8.36
CA THR A 58 -0.71 -6.05 -9.03
C THR A 58 -0.52 -5.79 -10.51
N LYS A 59 -1.43 -6.33 -11.31
CA LYS A 59 -1.45 -6.08 -12.75
C LYS A 59 -2.29 -4.85 -13.05
N ALA A 60 -2.20 -4.35 -14.28
CA ALA A 60 -3.09 -3.27 -14.73
C ALA A 60 -4.55 -3.72 -14.62
N ASP A 61 -5.42 -2.77 -14.26
CA ASP A 61 -6.88 -2.97 -14.15
C ASP A 61 -7.29 -3.95 -13.05
N GLU A 62 -6.43 -4.18 -12.05
CA GLU A 62 -6.80 -4.95 -10.86
C GLU A 62 -7.48 -4.05 -9.83
N THR A 63 -8.37 -4.66 -9.05
CA THR A 63 -9.04 -4.00 -7.93
C THR A 63 -8.05 -3.72 -6.80
N VAL A 64 -8.08 -2.50 -6.29
CA VAL A 64 -7.31 -2.10 -5.10
C VAL A 64 -8.22 -2.17 -3.89
N LEU A 65 -7.82 -2.94 -2.88
CA LEU A 65 -8.58 -3.12 -1.64
C LEU A 65 -7.94 -2.34 -0.49
N LYS A 66 -8.78 -1.63 0.24
CA LYS A 66 -8.42 -0.95 1.47
C LYS A 66 -9.63 -0.98 2.41
N TYR A 67 -9.40 -1.28 3.69
CA TYR A 67 -10.49 -1.48 4.67
C TYR A 67 -11.45 -2.60 4.24
N GLY A 68 -10.97 -3.59 3.49
CA GLY A 68 -11.84 -4.62 2.93
C GLY A 68 -12.75 -4.13 1.83
N HIS A 69 -12.60 -2.90 1.38
CA HIS A 69 -13.43 -2.28 0.35
C HIS A 69 -12.64 -1.95 -0.90
N ASP A 70 -13.33 -1.99 -2.01
CA ASP A 70 -12.88 -1.56 -3.32
C ASP A 70 -12.70 -0.05 -3.33
N VAL A 71 -11.46 0.44 -3.40
CA VAL A 71 -11.20 1.89 -3.46
C VAL A 71 -10.79 2.37 -4.84
N GLY A 72 -10.54 1.45 -5.77
CA GLY A 72 -10.15 1.81 -7.11
C GLY A 72 -9.59 0.62 -7.87
N ARG A 73 -8.98 0.91 -9.00
CA ARG A 73 -8.29 -0.09 -9.81
C ARG A 73 -6.97 0.47 -10.30
N THR A 74 -6.02 -0.41 -10.55
CA THR A 74 -4.74 -0.02 -11.10
C THR A 74 -4.87 0.35 -12.58
N VAL A 75 -4.15 1.39 -13.00
CA VAL A 75 -4.10 1.80 -14.42
C VAL A 75 -2.88 1.24 -15.12
N ALA A 76 -1.94 0.67 -14.33
CA ALA A 76 -0.74 0.02 -14.83
C ALA A 76 -0.31 -1.02 -13.80
N GLY A 77 0.56 -1.95 -14.18
CA GLY A 77 1.12 -2.89 -13.22
C GLY A 77 1.85 -2.17 -12.09
N ILE A 78 1.64 -2.61 -10.85
CA ILE A 78 2.27 -2.02 -9.67
C ILE A 78 3.01 -3.12 -8.92
N GLY A 79 4.31 -2.94 -8.72
CA GLY A 79 5.12 -3.89 -7.95
C GLY A 79 4.95 -3.69 -6.45
N GLN A 80 5.17 -4.75 -5.69
CA GLN A 80 5.21 -4.69 -4.22
C GLN A 80 6.22 -3.63 -3.77
N GLY A 81 5.84 -2.80 -2.82
CA GLY A 81 6.69 -1.74 -2.29
C GLY A 81 6.60 -0.42 -3.08
N ARG A 82 5.84 -0.38 -4.16
CA ARG A 82 5.67 0.82 -4.97
C ARG A 82 4.64 1.76 -4.39
N HIS A 83 4.80 3.03 -4.68
CA HIS A 83 3.86 4.09 -4.31
C HIS A 83 2.57 3.95 -5.12
N VAL A 84 1.43 3.92 -4.42
CA VAL A 84 0.11 3.82 -5.06
C VAL A 84 -0.65 5.11 -4.79
N HIS A 85 -0.98 5.83 -5.84
CA HIS A 85 -1.72 7.08 -5.75
C HIS A 85 -2.40 7.36 -7.10
N THR A 86 -2.79 8.60 -7.36
CA THR A 86 -3.52 8.97 -8.58
C THR A 86 -2.76 8.67 -9.88
N HIS A 87 -1.43 8.54 -9.82
CA HIS A 87 -0.63 8.25 -11.02
C HIS A 87 -0.78 6.81 -11.53
N ASN A 88 -1.16 5.87 -10.67
CA ASN A 88 -1.26 4.44 -11.03
C ASN A 88 -2.53 3.77 -10.52
N MET A 89 -3.48 4.53 -10.01
CA MET A 89 -4.75 4.04 -9.51
C MET A 89 -5.86 5.05 -9.82
N LYS A 90 -7.03 4.55 -10.24
CA LYS A 90 -8.23 5.36 -10.42
C LYS A 90 -9.34 4.81 -9.54
N THR A 91 -10.22 5.69 -9.09
CA THR A 91 -11.41 5.26 -8.36
C THR A 91 -12.34 4.51 -9.30
N LYS A 92 -13.09 3.55 -8.78
CA LYS A 92 -14.04 2.78 -9.59
C LYS A 92 -15.30 3.54 -9.96
N ARG A 93 -15.49 4.72 -9.43
CA ARG A 93 -16.64 5.55 -9.75
C ARG A 93 -16.58 6.24 -11.11
N TRP A 94 -15.41 6.27 -11.70
CA TRP A 94 -15.17 7.02 -12.93
C TRP A 94 -14.79 6.13 -14.09
#